data_8bd8ff4fb0e6ac122c594f8b0ef83684
#
_entry.id   8bd8ff4fb0e6ac122c594f8b0ef83684
#
_cell.length_a   1.000
_cell.length_b   1.000
_cell.length_c   1.000
_cell.angle_alpha   90.00
_cell.angle_beta   90.00
_cell.angle_gamma   90.00
#
_symmetry.space_group_name_H-M   'P 1'
#
loop_
_entity.id
_entity.type
_entity.pdbx_description
1 polymer ?
#
loop_
_entity_poly.entity_id
_entity_poly.type
_entity_poly.pdbx_seq_one_letter_code
_entity_poly.pdbx_strand_id
1 'polypeptide(L)'
;MDKILFTGGSSLVIAGEWKSGDPFTGASTIAAVVAFNSKTAVAPFNCTVSLIAPRSFEIYAAASATSTWPKGVHTLTLSRSEADFFPNGDPRVEVLEPFQIEVR
;
A
#
# COMPACT_ATOMS: atom_id res chain seq x y z
N MET A 1 3.60 -14.27 -8.44
CA MET A 1 3.63 -13.01 -7.68
C MET A 1 4.61 -13.14 -6.53
N ASP A 2 5.45 -12.16 -6.38
CA ASP A 2 6.47 -12.18 -5.34
C ASP A 2 5.84 -11.94 -3.97
N LYS A 3 6.40 -12.60 -2.98
CA LYS A 3 5.97 -12.47 -1.60
C LYS A 3 7.01 -11.68 -0.82
N ILE A 4 6.55 -10.68 -0.08
CA ILE A 4 7.41 -9.87 0.77
C ILE A 4 7.49 -10.54 2.13
N LEU A 5 8.71 -10.82 2.61
CA LEU A 5 8.94 -11.46 3.90
C LEU A 5 9.48 -10.42 4.88
N PHE A 6 8.91 -10.38 6.10
CA PHE A 6 9.47 -9.54 7.15
C PHE A 6 9.08 -10.06 8.53
N THR A 7 9.80 -9.59 9.54
CA THR A 7 9.56 -9.97 10.93
C THR A 7 8.67 -8.93 11.61
N GLY A 8 7.58 -9.37 12.23
CA GLY A 8 6.71 -8.48 13.01
C GLY A 8 7.49 -7.79 14.12
N GLY A 9 7.19 -6.52 14.33
CA GLY A 9 7.95 -5.67 15.24
C GLY A 9 9.08 -4.90 14.57
N SER A 10 9.36 -5.20 13.29
CA SER A 10 10.28 -4.40 12.48
C SER A 10 9.51 -3.34 11.71
N SER A 11 10.15 -2.22 11.41
CA SER A 11 9.55 -1.22 10.51
C SER A 11 9.43 -1.82 9.11
N LEU A 12 8.28 -1.62 8.47
CA LEU A 12 8.08 -2.01 7.09
C LEU A 12 8.38 -0.83 6.19
N VAL A 13 9.27 -1.02 5.22
CA VAL A 13 9.58 -0.02 4.19
C VAL A 13 9.59 -0.71 2.85
N ILE A 14 8.72 -0.28 1.95
CA ILE A 14 8.66 -0.82 0.59
C ILE A 14 8.79 0.35 -0.37
N ALA A 15 9.82 0.31 -1.21
CA ALA A 15 10.02 1.31 -2.25
C ALA A 15 9.57 0.75 -3.60
N GLY A 16 8.94 1.58 -4.41
CA GLY A 16 8.46 1.17 -5.72
C GLY A 16 8.37 2.32 -6.71
N GLU A 17 8.03 1.96 -7.94
CA GLU A 17 7.81 2.90 -9.02
C GLU A 17 6.49 2.56 -9.70
N TRP A 18 5.65 3.58 -9.90
CA TRP A 18 4.38 3.40 -10.60
C TRP A 18 4.62 3.55 -12.09
N LYS A 19 4.52 2.46 -12.82
CA LYS A 19 4.94 2.39 -14.23
C LYS A 19 3.86 2.74 -15.24
N SER A 20 2.59 2.69 -14.83
CA SER A 20 1.46 2.99 -15.72
C SER A 20 0.96 4.42 -15.52
N GLY A 21 0.38 4.98 -16.57
CA GLY A 21 -0.22 6.31 -16.52
C GLY A 21 0.79 7.45 -16.46
N ASP A 22 0.33 8.61 -16.11
CA ASP A 22 1.12 9.84 -16.08
C ASP A 22 1.98 9.94 -14.80
N PRO A 23 3.03 10.76 -14.81
CA PRO A 23 3.76 11.07 -13.58
C PRO A 23 2.84 11.63 -12.49
N PHE A 24 3.26 11.52 -11.24
CA PHE A 24 2.48 12.05 -10.12
C PHE A 24 2.31 13.56 -10.22
N THR A 25 1.14 14.03 -9.84
CA THR A 25 0.80 15.45 -9.75
C THR A 25 0.39 15.77 -8.31
N GLY A 26 0.07 17.03 -8.03
CA GLY A 26 -0.45 17.41 -6.72
C GLY A 26 -1.78 16.77 -6.37
N ALA A 27 -2.50 16.21 -7.35
CA ALA A 27 -3.78 15.53 -7.14
C ALA A 27 -3.61 14.01 -6.95
N SER A 28 -2.39 13.49 -7.09
CA SER A 28 -2.13 12.05 -6.99
C SER A 28 -2.10 11.58 -5.55
N THR A 29 -2.69 10.42 -5.29
CA THR A 29 -2.66 9.76 -3.98
C THR A 29 -2.49 8.26 -4.19
N ILE A 30 -1.62 7.64 -3.38
CA ILE A 30 -1.51 6.18 -3.37
C ILE A 30 -1.95 5.69 -2.00
N ALA A 31 -2.86 4.70 -2.00
CA ALA A 31 -3.27 4.00 -0.79
C ALA A 31 -2.66 2.61 -0.78
N ALA A 32 -2.12 2.22 0.36
CA ALA A 32 -1.54 0.89 0.58
C ALA A 32 -2.23 0.29 1.79
N VAL A 33 -3.00 -0.78 1.57
CA VAL A 33 -3.84 -1.39 2.61
C VAL A 33 -3.45 -2.86 2.77
N VAL A 34 -3.14 -3.26 4.01
CA VAL A 34 -2.88 -4.66 4.35
C VAL A 34 -4.16 -5.27 4.90
N ALA A 35 -4.70 -6.25 4.20
CA ALA A 35 -5.83 -7.04 4.66
C ALA A 35 -5.31 -8.31 5.29
N PHE A 36 -5.62 -8.53 6.57
CA PHE A 36 -5.08 -9.66 7.32
C PHE A 36 -5.92 -10.91 7.13
N ASN A 37 -5.25 -11.99 6.77
CA ASN A 37 -5.82 -13.31 6.68
C ASN A 37 -5.59 -13.99 8.04
N SER A 38 -6.56 -13.89 8.93
CA SER A 38 -6.45 -14.38 10.30
C SER A 38 -7.76 -15.04 10.73
N LYS A 39 -7.67 -16.02 11.63
CA LYS A 39 -8.86 -16.67 12.21
C LYS A 39 -9.67 -15.69 13.07
N THR A 40 -9.02 -14.71 13.64
CA THR A 40 -9.67 -13.64 14.40
C THR A 40 -9.87 -12.45 13.48
N ALA A 41 -11.02 -11.79 13.55
CA ALA A 41 -11.26 -10.61 12.75
C ALA A 41 -10.30 -9.49 13.16
N VAL A 42 -9.48 -9.04 12.21
CA VAL A 42 -8.52 -7.95 12.40
C VAL A 42 -8.80 -6.90 11.33
N ALA A 43 -8.95 -5.66 11.75
CA ALA A 43 -9.22 -4.55 10.83
C ALA A 43 -8.04 -4.35 9.87
N PRO A 44 -8.29 -3.99 8.59
CA PRO A 44 -7.21 -3.69 7.64
C PRO A 44 -6.35 -2.54 8.15
N PHE A 45 -5.07 -2.58 7.81
CA PHE A 45 -4.10 -1.55 8.20
C PHE A 45 -3.77 -0.67 7.00
N ASN A 46 -3.92 0.65 7.17
CA ASN A 46 -3.56 1.63 6.16
C ASN A 46 -2.12 2.06 6.39
N CYS A 47 -1.23 1.70 5.46
CA CYS A 47 0.16 2.11 5.52
C CYS A 47 0.31 3.58 5.14
N THR A 48 1.36 4.23 5.64
CA THR A 48 1.71 5.58 5.22
C THR A 48 2.44 5.49 3.87
N VAL A 49 2.08 6.36 2.93
CA VAL A 49 2.72 6.39 1.61
C VAL A 49 3.27 7.77 1.34
N SER A 50 4.54 7.83 0.91
CA SER A 50 5.20 9.05 0.48
C SER A 50 5.42 8.99 -1.02
N LEU A 51 4.98 10.02 -1.75
CA LEU A 51 5.18 10.11 -3.19
C LEU A 51 6.44 10.90 -3.49
N ILE A 52 7.26 10.37 -4.40
CA ILE A 52 8.51 11.00 -4.85
C ILE A 52 8.40 11.17 -6.35
N ALA A 53 8.27 12.43 -6.81
CA ALA A 53 8.12 12.69 -8.23
C ALA A 53 9.34 12.16 -9.00
N PRO A 54 9.18 11.70 -10.25
CA PRO A 54 7.92 11.71 -11.02
C PRO A 54 7.03 10.48 -10.81
N ARG A 55 7.57 9.32 -10.37
CA ARG A 55 6.82 8.07 -10.36
C ARG A 55 7.16 7.15 -9.19
N SER A 56 8.05 7.56 -8.31
CA SER A 56 8.50 6.74 -7.19
C SER A 56 7.61 6.92 -5.97
N PHE A 57 7.53 5.89 -5.14
CA PHE A 57 6.80 5.97 -3.88
C PHE A 57 7.47 5.08 -2.85
N GLU A 58 7.22 5.38 -1.59
CA GLU A 58 7.66 4.55 -0.46
C GLU A 58 6.47 4.29 0.45
N ILE A 59 6.35 3.04 0.90
CA ILE A 59 5.28 2.60 1.79
C ILE A 59 5.90 2.30 3.15
N TYR A 60 5.30 2.85 4.21
CA TYR A 60 5.83 2.72 5.56
C TYR A 60 4.80 2.15 6.52
N ALA A 61 5.26 1.31 7.44
CA ALA A 61 4.51 0.97 8.64
C ALA A 61 5.49 0.95 9.81
N ALA A 62 5.13 1.61 10.90
CA ALA A 62 5.99 1.73 12.08
C ALA A 62 6.14 0.36 12.76
N ALA A 63 7.28 0.15 13.43
CA ALA A 63 7.53 -1.08 14.19
C ALA A 63 6.45 -1.33 15.26
N SER A 64 5.98 -0.26 15.90
CA SER A 64 4.89 -0.36 16.89
C SER A 64 3.59 -0.88 16.29
N ALA A 65 3.32 -0.57 15.02
CA ALA A 65 2.14 -1.07 14.31
C ALA A 65 2.33 -2.52 13.87
N THR A 66 3.46 -2.84 13.25
CA THR A 66 3.71 -4.20 12.74
C THR A 66 3.81 -5.23 13.85
N SER A 67 4.17 -4.83 15.07
CA SER A 67 4.25 -5.73 16.21
C SER A 67 2.89 -6.34 16.57
N THR A 68 1.80 -5.70 16.17
CA THR A 68 0.43 -6.19 16.42
C THR A 68 -0.12 -7.03 15.27
N TRP A 69 0.61 -7.12 14.16
CA TRP A 69 0.13 -7.85 12.99
C TRP A 69 0.19 -9.36 13.22
N PRO A 70 -0.86 -10.10 12.83
CA PRO A 70 -0.83 -11.55 12.95
C PRO A 70 0.28 -12.16 12.09
N LYS A 71 0.86 -13.24 12.55
CA LYS A 71 1.81 -14.01 11.75
C LYS A 71 1.09 -14.72 10.61
N GLY A 72 1.76 -14.89 9.50
CA GLY A 72 1.22 -15.56 8.33
C GLY A 72 1.25 -14.71 7.09
N VAL A 73 0.57 -15.17 6.05
CA VAL A 73 0.55 -14.52 4.74
C VAL A 73 -0.70 -13.66 4.62
N HIS A 74 -0.49 -12.39 4.35
CA HIS A 74 -1.56 -11.39 4.21
C HIS A 74 -1.51 -10.74 2.83
N THR A 75 -2.51 -9.92 2.51
CA THR A 75 -2.64 -9.28 1.20
C THR A 75 -2.42 -7.78 1.32
N LEU A 76 -1.48 -7.25 0.52
CA LEU A 76 -1.24 -5.81 0.40
C LEU A 76 -1.83 -5.34 -0.93
N THR A 77 -2.76 -4.40 -0.87
CA THR A 77 -3.39 -3.82 -2.06
C THR A 77 -2.94 -2.38 -2.24
N LEU A 78 -2.49 -2.05 -3.44
CA LEU A 78 -2.10 -0.70 -3.82
C LEU A 78 -3.13 -0.12 -4.78
N SER A 79 -3.52 1.12 -4.55
CA SER A 79 -4.37 1.86 -5.48
C SER A 79 -3.85 3.29 -5.63
N ARG A 80 -4.03 3.83 -6.82
CA ARG A 80 -3.68 5.22 -7.14
C ARG A 80 -4.94 5.97 -7.52
N SER A 81 -5.13 7.15 -6.95
CA SER A 81 -6.25 8.04 -7.33
C SER A 81 -5.71 9.39 -7.82
N GLU A 82 -6.40 9.94 -8.81
CA GLU A 82 -6.19 11.31 -9.27
C GLU A 82 -7.47 12.08 -8.99
N ALA A 83 -7.41 13.03 -8.06
CA ALA A 83 -8.58 13.84 -7.70
C ALA A 83 -9.03 14.71 -8.87
N ASP A 84 -10.34 14.93 -8.98
CA ASP A 84 -10.95 15.82 -9.98
C ASP A 84 -10.53 15.49 -11.43
N PHE A 85 -10.30 14.23 -11.72
CA PHE A 85 -9.80 13.79 -13.03
C PHE A 85 -10.86 13.95 -14.14
N PHE A 86 -12.10 13.59 -13.85
CA PHE A 86 -13.20 13.67 -14.83
C PHE A 86 -13.91 15.01 -14.74
N PRO A 87 -14.58 15.45 -15.84
CA PRO A 87 -15.25 16.76 -15.87
C PRO A 87 -16.29 16.97 -14.77
N ASN A 88 -16.90 15.90 -14.26
CA ASN A 88 -17.88 15.99 -13.17
C ASN A 88 -17.23 16.01 -11.78
N GLY A 89 -15.89 16.02 -11.70
CA GLY A 89 -15.16 16.03 -10.43
C GLY A 89 -14.83 14.66 -9.88
N ASP A 90 -15.24 13.57 -10.53
CA ASP A 90 -14.94 12.22 -10.05
C ASP A 90 -13.45 11.91 -10.16
N PRO A 91 -12.86 11.19 -9.19
CA PRO A 91 -11.47 10.78 -9.27
C PRO A 91 -11.29 9.64 -10.26
N ARG A 92 -10.10 9.58 -10.86
CA ARG A 92 -9.67 8.38 -11.57
C ARG A 92 -8.97 7.47 -10.57
N VAL A 93 -9.38 6.20 -10.54
CA VAL A 93 -8.81 5.21 -9.61
C VAL A 93 -8.25 4.03 -10.39
N GLU A 94 -7.01 3.64 -10.08
CA GLU A 94 -6.36 2.46 -10.62
C GLU A 94 -5.95 1.55 -9.47
N VAL A 95 -6.38 0.30 -9.52
CA VAL A 95 -6.06 -0.69 -8.48
C VAL A 95 -5.14 -1.74 -9.09
N LEU A 96 -3.99 -1.97 -8.45
CA LEU A 96 -3.05 -3.00 -8.89
C LEU A 96 -3.45 -4.38 -8.37
N GLU A 97 -2.91 -5.42 -9.02
CA GLU A 97 -2.98 -6.78 -8.49
C GLU A 97 -2.40 -6.81 -7.08
N PRO A 98 -3.08 -7.52 -6.14
CA PRO A 98 -2.58 -7.58 -4.77
C PRO A 98 -1.23 -8.29 -4.66
N PHE A 99 -0.41 -7.82 -3.73
CA PHE A 99 0.84 -8.47 -3.35
C PHE A 99 0.61 -9.31 -2.10
N GLN A 100 1.45 -10.33 -1.91
CA GLN A 100 1.46 -11.10 -0.67
C GLN A 100 2.55 -10.59 0.25
N ILE A 101 2.23 -10.52 1.55
CA ILE A 101 3.18 -10.15 2.59
C ILE A 101 3.13 -11.22 3.67
N GLU A 102 4.28 -11.77 4.02
CA GLU A 102 4.38 -12.78 5.06
C GLU A 102 5.03 -12.19 6.31
N VAL A 103 4.30 -12.27 7.43
CA VAL A 103 4.76 -11.80 8.73
C VAL A 103 5.25 -13.02 9.52
N ARG A 104 6.47 -12.97 9.96
CA ARG A 104 7.12 -14.02 10.74
C ARG A 104 7.38 -13.63 12.18
#